data_3dd4b7be1b5da250ec5de6a6495f3d29
#
_entry.id   3dd4b7be1b5da250ec5de6a6495f3d29
#
_cell.length_a   1.000
_cell.length_b   1.000
_cell.length_c   1.000
_cell.angle_alpha   90.00
_cell.angle_beta   90.00
_cell.angle_gamma   90.00
#
_symmetry.space_group_name_H-M   'P 1'
#
loop_
_entity.id
_entity.type
_entity.pdbx_description
1 polymer ?
#
loop_
_entity_poly.entity_id
_entity_poly.type
_entity_poly.pdbx_seq_one_letter_code
_entity_poly.pdbx_strand_id
1 'polypeptide(L)'
;MRDESDIADFYIDELTDHEIYRALASMEKNTEIKSTLNEIAETELRHAEYWRSKAKELNIELHPKVSRFKVFTYKLLRRLMGLGIVLKLREKDEEKAVNKYIEARLKSNDPTMDPILMDEVVHEDYFIEAATGFSKKLSNIRDLIYGMSDGLVEVLSAIAGLVPVISNPLLIGMAGAIVGIAGTLSMSIGAYLGTKAEEDATKHRIENARLGLSLLSIGALKDKAVEMLVKSGIPEEEATTIASNLPNNKEAIYSILSMKEKENIDASKSAIYTGLSYLLGAFIVTMPFPSIGLVAGRYMALIAAVILMIAAQSVSGLITSLSSNTGILSSMLRNAGLSLAATAGTFLIGTALHVLAHISVI
;
A
#
# COMPACT_ATOMS: atom_id res chain seq x y z
N MET A 1 -28.89 -17.37 9.92
CA MET A 1 -28.05 -18.36 9.21
C MET A 1 -28.85 -19.63 9.06
N ARG A 2 -29.22 -20.00 7.88
CA ARG A 2 -29.89 -21.27 7.53
C ARG A 2 -29.12 -22.00 6.41
N ASP A 3 -27.96 -21.47 6.02
CA ASP A 3 -27.17 -22.07 4.95
C ASP A 3 -26.00 -22.84 5.56
N GLU A 4 -25.99 -24.14 5.33
CA GLU A 4 -24.91 -25.05 5.75
C GLU A 4 -23.56 -24.59 5.24
N SER A 5 -23.55 -23.93 4.06
CA SER A 5 -22.33 -23.40 3.42
C SER A 5 -21.69 -22.27 4.22
N ASP A 6 -22.49 -21.37 4.83
CA ASP A 6 -21.95 -20.22 5.57
C ASP A 6 -21.13 -20.67 6.80
N ILE A 7 -21.62 -21.67 7.56
CA ILE A 7 -20.95 -22.18 8.77
C ILE A 7 -19.64 -22.90 8.39
N ALA A 8 -19.66 -23.68 7.32
CA ALA A 8 -18.48 -24.39 6.85
C ALA A 8 -17.42 -23.40 6.35
N ASP A 9 -17.83 -22.35 5.67
CA ASP A 9 -16.93 -21.31 5.16
C ASP A 9 -16.27 -20.51 6.29
N PHE A 10 -17.05 -20.11 7.33
CA PHE A 10 -16.48 -19.47 8.51
C PHE A 10 -15.45 -20.40 9.20
N TYR A 11 -15.82 -21.66 9.45
CA TYR A 11 -14.91 -22.61 10.08
C TYR A 11 -13.58 -22.80 9.32
N ILE A 12 -13.64 -22.87 7.97
CA ILE A 12 -12.45 -23.03 7.13
C ILE A 12 -11.62 -21.75 7.10
N ASP A 13 -12.26 -20.57 7.07
CA ASP A 13 -11.59 -19.28 7.09
C ASP A 13 -10.80 -19.13 8.40
N GLU A 14 -11.42 -19.36 9.56
CA GLU A 14 -10.77 -19.27 10.88
C GLU A 14 -9.58 -20.23 11.02
N LEU A 15 -9.76 -21.51 10.63
CA LEU A 15 -8.64 -22.46 10.64
C LEU A 15 -7.50 -22.03 9.70
N THR A 16 -7.83 -21.42 8.57
CA THR A 16 -6.82 -20.96 7.62
C THR A 16 -6.07 -19.77 8.19
N ASP A 17 -6.77 -18.85 8.84
CA ASP A 17 -6.19 -17.66 9.44
C ASP A 17 -5.34 -18.00 10.67
N HIS A 18 -5.78 -18.94 11.52
CA HIS A 18 -4.93 -19.56 12.54
C HIS A 18 -3.58 -20.03 11.98
N GLU A 19 -3.59 -20.82 10.89
CA GLU A 19 -2.37 -21.35 10.29
C GLU A 19 -1.51 -20.24 9.65
N ILE A 20 -2.10 -19.19 9.09
CA ILE A 20 -1.38 -18.03 8.56
C ILE A 20 -0.65 -17.32 9.69
N TYR A 21 -1.32 -16.97 10.79
CA TYR A 21 -0.71 -16.25 11.90
C TYR A 21 0.38 -17.06 12.59
N ARG A 22 0.19 -18.35 12.79
CA ARG A 22 1.26 -19.25 13.28
C ARG A 22 2.48 -19.28 12.35
N ALA A 23 2.22 -19.35 11.04
CA ALA A 23 3.30 -19.34 10.06
C ALA A 23 4.07 -18.01 10.07
N LEU A 24 3.38 -16.87 10.16
CA LEU A 24 3.99 -15.55 10.25
C LEU A 24 4.79 -15.39 11.55
N ALA A 25 4.23 -15.79 12.69
CA ALA A 25 4.90 -15.79 13.99
C ALA A 25 6.19 -16.61 13.98
N SER A 26 6.19 -17.77 13.29
CA SER A 26 7.39 -18.62 13.17
C SER A 26 8.51 -17.97 12.38
N MET A 27 8.20 -17.02 11.51
CA MET A 27 9.18 -16.29 10.68
C MET A 27 9.63 -14.97 11.32
N GLU A 28 9.03 -14.56 12.45
CA GLU A 28 9.30 -13.27 13.08
C GLU A 28 10.40 -13.39 14.15
N LYS A 29 11.31 -12.39 14.16
CA LYS A 29 12.42 -12.31 15.12
C LYS A 29 12.11 -11.39 16.30
N ASN A 30 11.25 -10.40 16.11
CA ASN A 30 10.79 -9.53 17.18
C ASN A 30 9.88 -10.32 18.11
N THR A 31 10.25 -10.44 19.38
CA THR A 31 9.54 -11.25 20.38
C THR A 31 8.14 -10.72 20.68
N GLU A 32 7.95 -9.42 20.69
CA GLU A 32 6.68 -8.76 20.93
C GLU A 32 5.70 -9.04 19.79
N ILE A 33 6.09 -8.76 18.55
CA ILE A 33 5.28 -9.04 17.35
C ILE A 33 4.97 -10.54 17.26
N LYS A 34 5.96 -11.38 17.54
CA LYS A 34 5.78 -12.84 17.55
C LYS A 34 4.76 -13.28 18.57
N SER A 35 4.78 -12.72 19.80
CA SER A 35 3.81 -13.00 20.85
C SER A 35 2.42 -12.64 20.38
N THR A 36 2.23 -11.42 19.90
CA THR A 36 0.93 -10.93 19.43
C THR A 36 0.37 -11.77 18.27
N LEU A 37 1.20 -12.12 17.27
CA LEU A 37 0.75 -13.00 16.18
C LEU A 37 0.34 -14.40 16.66
N ASN A 38 0.99 -14.95 17.71
CA ASN A 38 0.56 -16.19 18.30
C ASN A 38 -0.74 -16.05 19.10
N GLU A 39 -0.93 -14.94 19.82
CA GLU A 39 -2.16 -14.64 20.55
C GLU A 39 -3.36 -14.52 19.60
N ILE A 40 -3.20 -13.82 18.47
CA ILE A 40 -4.20 -13.76 17.41
C ILE A 40 -4.47 -15.17 16.87
N ALA A 41 -3.43 -15.95 16.56
CA ALA A 41 -3.63 -17.31 16.07
C ALA A 41 -4.46 -18.19 17.03
N GLU A 42 -4.23 -18.07 18.33
CA GLU A 42 -5.03 -18.82 19.33
C GLU A 42 -6.48 -18.30 19.42
N THR A 43 -6.70 -17.01 19.14
CA THR A 43 -8.06 -16.44 19.03
C THR A 43 -8.80 -17.03 17.83
N GLU A 44 -8.18 -17.06 16.65
CA GLU A 44 -8.77 -17.69 15.45
C GLU A 44 -9.11 -19.17 15.67
N LEU A 45 -8.27 -19.89 16.42
CA LEU A 45 -8.59 -21.28 16.77
C LEU A 45 -9.86 -21.37 17.64
N ARG A 46 -10.06 -20.43 18.60
CA ARG A 46 -11.28 -20.37 19.41
C ARG A 46 -12.52 -20.05 18.56
N HIS A 47 -12.39 -19.16 17.58
CA HIS A 47 -13.45 -18.86 16.62
C HIS A 47 -13.80 -20.10 15.78
N ALA A 48 -12.81 -20.84 15.31
CA ALA A 48 -13.04 -22.12 14.62
C ALA A 48 -13.76 -23.14 15.51
N GLU A 49 -13.40 -23.25 16.80
CA GLU A 49 -14.08 -24.15 17.73
C GLU A 49 -15.54 -23.75 18.00
N TYR A 50 -15.83 -22.44 18.04
CA TYR A 50 -17.20 -21.94 18.11
C TYR A 50 -18.01 -22.41 16.90
N TRP A 51 -17.49 -22.21 15.68
CA TRP A 51 -18.18 -22.64 14.46
C TRP A 51 -18.35 -24.16 14.38
N ARG A 52 -17.35 -24.90 14.85
CA ARG A 52 -17.43 -26.35 14.99
C ARG A 52 -18.56 -26.79 15.94
N SER A 53 -18.73 -26.09 17.04
CA SER A 53 -19.80 -26.36 18.01
C SER A 53 -21.17 -26.06 17.42
N LYS A 54 -21.29 -24.93 16.71
CA LYS A 54 -22.51 -24.55 15.97
C LYS A 54 -22.88 -25.56 14.88
N ALA A 55 -21.91 -26.02 14.12
CA ALA A 55 -22.14 -27.07 13.12
C ALA A 55 -22.66 -28.36 13.74
N LYS A 56 -22.08 -28.74 14.89
CA LYS A 56 -22.55 -29.94 15.64
C LYS A 56 -23.97 -29.79 16.13
N GLU A 57 -24.36 -28.61 16.64
CA GLU A 57 -25.74 -28.31 17.07
C GLU A 57 -26.75 -28.46 15.92
N LEU A 58 -26.34 -28.11 14.72
CA LEU A 58 -27.16 -28.13 13.50
C LEU A 58 -27.04 -29.46 12.70
N ASN A 59 -26.25 -30.43 13.18
CA ASN A 59 -25.92 -31.68 12.50
C ASN A 59 -25.28 -31.48 11.13
N ILE A 60 -24.45 -30.43 10.97
CA ILE A 60 -23.68 -30.14 9.76
C ILE A 60 -22.34 -30.88 9.86
N GLU A 61 -21.98 -31.63 8.81
CA GLU A 61 -20.68 -32.29 8.72
C GLU A 61 -19.64 -31.32 8.20
N LEU A 62 -18.62 -31.04 9.02
CA LEU A 62 -17.51 -30.16 8.64
C LEU A 62 -16.33 -30.97 8.11
N HIS A 63 -15.82 -30.56 6.96
CA HIS A 63 -14.59 -31.10 6.39
C HIS A 63 -13.46 -30.07 6.55
N PRO A 64 -12.57 -30.20 7.56
CA PRO A 64 -11.49 -29.23 7.80
C PRO A 64 -10.51 -29.25 6.63
N LYS A 65 -10.56 -28.23 5.79
CA LYS A 65 -9.68 -28.07 4.64
C LYS A 65 -9.01 -26.71 4.64
N VAL A 66 -7.94 -26.59 5.44
CA VAL A 66 -7.11 -25.37 5.46
C VAL A 66 -6.59 -25.05 4.05
N SER A 67 -6.70 -23.81 3.64
CA SER A 67 -6.17 -23.34 2.36
C SER A 67 -4.63 -23.25 2.41
N ARG A 68 -3.95 -24.38 2.15
CA ARG A 68 -2.49 -24.44 2.09
C ARG A 68 -1.89 -23.45 1.09
N PHE A 69 -2.64 -23.14 0.02
CA PHE A 69 -2.22 -22.16 -0.96
C PHE A 69 -2.22 -20.74 -0.37
N LYS A 70 -3.26 -20.35 0.41
CA LYS A 70 -3.32 -19.04 1.09
C LYS A 70 -2.17 -18.92 2.09
N VAL A 71 -1.93 -19.93 2.92
CA VAL A 71 -0.80 -19.97 3.87
C VAL A 71 0.56 -19.85 3.16
N PHE A 72 0.75 -20.60 2.07
CA PHE A 72 2.00 -20.52 1.28
C PHE A 72 2.19 -19.11 0.69
N THR A 73 1.13 -18.50 0.15
CA THR A 73 1.17 -17.16 -0.43
C THR A 73 1.60 -16.12 0.62
N TYR A 74 1.04 -16.15 1.84
CA TYR A 74 1.44 -15.25 2.91
C TYR A 74 2.89 -15.46 3.36
N LYS A 75 3.37 -16.70 3.45
CA LYS A 75 4.79 -16.99 3.72
C LYS A 75 5.72 -16.46 2.64
N LEU A 76 5.34 -16.62 1.37
CA LEU A 76 6.11 -16.12 0.23
C LEU A 76 6.15 -14.59 0.23
N LEU A 77 5.01 -13.94 0.41
CA LEU A 77 4.90 -12.48 0.52
C LEU A 77 5.74 -11.95 1.69
N ARG A 78 5.68 -12.61 2.86
CA ARG A 78 6.53 -12.26 4.02
C ARG A 78 8.01 -12.29 3.67
N ARG A 79 8.43 -13.30 2.91
CA ARG A 79 9.84 -13.47 2.51
C ARG A 79 10.30 -12.47 1.47
N LEU A 80 9.44 -12.12 0.50
CA LEU A 80 9.78 -11.24 -0.63
C LEU A 80 9.57 -9.76 -0.31
N MET A 81 8.50 -9.41 0.40
CA MET A 81 8.04 -8.03 0.56
C MET A 81 8.13 -7.52 2.01
N GLY A 82 8.46 -8.39 2.96
CA GLY A 82 8.60 -8.03 4.36
C GLY A 82 7.27 -8.06 5.15
N LEU A 83 7.37 -7.84 6.47
CA LEU A 83 6.23 -7.97 7.39
C LEU A 83 5.18 -6.88 7.17
N GLY A 84 5.59 -5.63 6.95
CA GLY A 84 4.65 -4.50 6.85
C GLY A 84 3.59 -4.67 5.76
N ILE A 85 3.99 -5.18 4.58
CA ILE A 85 3.04 -5.44 3.49
C ILE A 85 2.08 -6.58 3.86
N VAL A 86 2.59 -7.61 4.53
CA VAL A 86 1.77 -8.73 4.98
C VAL A 86 0.75 -8.29 6.03
N LEU A 87 1.16 -7.46 7.00
CA LEU A 87 0.23 -6.90 8.00
C LEU A 87 -0.85 -6.03 7.35
N LYS A 88 -0.48 -5.23 6.34
CA LYS A 88 -1.47 -4.43 5.58
C LYS A 88 -2.44 -5.29 4.76
N LEU A 89 -1.99 -6.45 4.26
CA LEU A 89 -2.88 -7.43 3.63
C LEU A 89 -3.81 -8.07 4.65
N ARG A 90 -3.30 -8.39 5.85
CA ARG A 90 -4.12 -8.95 6.93
C ARG A 90 -5.17 -7.96 7.40
N GLU A 91 -4.81 -6.68 7.63
CA GLU A 91 -5.77 -5.60 7.93
C GLU A 91 -6.96 -5.63 6.94
N LYS A 92 -6.68 -5.78 5.65
CA LYS A 92 -7.73 -5.83 4.62
C LYS A 92 -8.55 -7.12 4.64
N ASP A 93 -7.97 -8.24 5.04
CA ASP A 93 -8.71 -9.50 5.19
C ASP A 93 -9.57 -9.45 6.47
N GLU A 94 -9.08 -8.86 7.58
CA GLU A 94 -9.84 -8.63 8.80
C GLU A 94 -11.02 -7.67 8.59
N GLU A 95 -10.83 -6.55 7.87
CA GLU A 95 -11.94 -5.65 7.47
C GLU A 95 -13.07 -6.42 6.78
N LYS A 96 -12.74 -7.39 5.92
CA LYS A 96 -13.75 -8.23 5.27
C LYS A 96 -14.38 -9.22 6.24
N ALA A 97 -13.61 -9.78 7.18
CA ALA A 97 -14.10 -10.67 8.20
C ALA A 97 -15.10 -9.94 9.10
N VAL A 98 -14.74 -8.74 9.61
CA VAL A 98 -15.65 -7.88 10.39
C VAL A 98 -16.96 -7.64 9.64
N ASN A 99 -16.91 -7.25 8.36
CA ASN A 99 -18.11 -7.01 7.55
C ASN A 99 -18.96 -8.29 7.38
N LYS A 100 -18.32 -9.44 7.14
CA LYS A 100 -18.97 -10.74 7.01
C LYS A 100 -19.67 -11.15 8.34
N TYR A 101 -19.01 -10.90 9.47
CA TYR A 101 -19.57 -11.14 10.81
C TYR A 101 -20.73 -10.21 11.14
N ILE A 102 -20.63 -8.91 10.81
CA ILE A 102 -21.73 -7.94 10.95
C ILE A 102 -22.97 -8.43 10.18
N GLU A 103 -22.80 -8.79 8.91
CA GLU A 103 -23.91 -9.31 8.09
C GLU A 103 -24.52 -10.58 8.67
N ALA A 104 -23.69 -11.53 9.09
CA ALA A 104 -24.12 -12.78 9.71
C ALA A 104 -24.88 -12.52 11.02
N ARG A 105 -24.38 -11.62 11.86
CA ARG A 105 -25.00 -11.22 13.13
C ARG A 105 -26.37 -10.57 12.92
N LEU A 106 -26.47 -9.66 11.94
CA LEU A 106 -27.74 -9.00 11.59
C LEU A 106 -28.75 -9.98 11.02
N LYS A 107 -28.33 -10.97 10.22
CA LYS A 107 -29.22 -11.99 9.63
C LYS A 107 -29.68 -13.04 10.65
N SER A 108 -28.79 -13.48 11.54
CA SER A 108 -29.08 -14.53 12.50
C SER A 108 -29.78 -14.04 13.78
N ASN A 109 -29.56 -12.79 14.12
CA ASN A 109 -29.93 -12.17 15.40
C ASN A 109 -29.39 -12.99 16.62
N ASP A 110 -28.21 -13.63 16.46
CA ASP A 110 -27.59 -14.49 17.46
C ASP A 110 -26.53 -13.73 18.28
N PRO A 111 -26.81 -13.33 19.53
CA PRO A 111 -25.86 -12.57 20.34
C PRO A 111 -24.61 -13.36 20.74
N THR A 112 -24.59 -14.68 20.56
CA THR A 112 -23.38 -15.48 20.88
C THR A 112 -22.23 -15.22 19.93
N MET A 113 -22.45 -14.48 18.82
CA MET A 113 -21.43 -14.02 17.89
C MET A 113 -20.75 -12.71 18.33
N ASP A 114 -21.33 -11.97 19.29
CA ASP A 114 -20.81 -10.66 19.70
C ASP A 114 -19.34 -10.69 20.20
N PRO A 115 -18.90 -11.71 20.97
CA PRO A 115 -17.48 -11.82 21.35
C PRO A 115 -16.53 -11.99 20.15
N ILE A 116 -16.91 -12.81 19.16
CA ILE A 116 -16.11 -13.03 17.95
C ILE A 116 -16.00 -11.72 17.16
N LEU A 117 -17.13 -11.04 16.93
CA LEU A 117 -17.14 -9.76 16.24
C LEU A 117 -16.25 -8.71 16.95
N MET A 118 -16.23 -8.71 18.30
CA MET A 118 -15.36 -7.83 19.05
C MET A 118 -13.87 -8.19 18.87
N ASP A 119 -13.53 -9.47 18.88
CA ASP A 119 -12.17 -9.95 18.65
C ASP A 119 -11.69 -9.55 17.24
N GLU A 120 -12.53 -9.69 16.20
CA GLU A 120 -12.22 -9.28 14.84
C GLU A 120 -11.94 -7.77 14.73
N VAL A 121 -12.75 -6.93 15.40
CA VAL A 121 -12.51 -5.47 15.44
C VAL A 121 -11.19 -5.16 16.14
N VAL A 122 -10.84 -5.87 17.21
CA VAL A 122 -9.55 -5.68 17.90
C VAL A 122 -8.38 -6.13 17.03
N HIS A 123 -8.53 -7.19 16.25
CA HIS A 123 -7.51 -7.64 15.29
C HIS A 123 -7.31 -6.60 14.18
N GLU A 124 -8.40 -6.06 13.62
CA GLU A 124 -8.33 -4.98 12.62
C GLU A 124 -7.57 -3.77 13.17
N ASP A 125 -7.91 -3.28 14.37
CA ASP A 125 -7.25 -2.15 15.02
C ASP A 125 -5.75 -2.42 15.26
N TYR A 126 -5.38 -3.63 15.70
CA TYR A 126 -3.98 -4.01 15.86
C TYR A 126 -3.21 -3.93 14.54
N PHE A 127 -3.80 -4.42 13.44
CA PHE A 127 -3.14 -4.37 12.14
C PHE A 127 -3.06 -2.96 11.58
N ILE A 128 -4.06 -2.10 11.84
CA ILE A 128 -4.01 -0.67 11.52
C ILE A 128 -2.86 0.00 12.28
N GLU A 129 -2.73 -0.23 13.58
CA GLU A 129 -1.66 0.34 14.41
C GLU A 129 -0.28 -0.19 13.99
N ALA A 130 -0.12 -1.50 13.84
CA ALA A 130 1.10 -2.12 13.38
C ALA A 130 1.49 -1.64 11.98
N ALA A 131 0.52 -1.46 11.06
CA ALA A 131 0.74 -0.91 9.74
C ALA A 131 1.10 0.58 9.78
N THR A 132 0.56 1.39 10.73
CA THR A 132 0.92 2.81 10.85
C THR A 132 2.36 3.02 11.30
N GLY A 133 2.93 2.13 12.11
CA GLY A 133 4.36 2.09 12.42
C GLY A 133 5.22 1.90 11.14
N PHE A 134 4.68 1.26 10.11
CA PHE A 134 5.26 1.15 8.76
C PHE A 134 4.84 2.28 7.81
N SER A 135 3.85 3.12 8.14
CA SER A 135 3.31 4.15 7.25
C SER A 135 4.36 5.18 6.86
N LYS A 136 5.32 5.48 7.74
CA LYS A 136 6.51 6.28 7.44
C LYS A 136 7.42 5.64 6.39
N LYS A 137 7.46 4.30 6.34
CA LYS A 137 8.13 3.56 5.26
C LYS A 137 7.25 3.45 4.02
N LEU A 138 5.93 3.49 4.18
CA LEU A 138 4.96 3.43 3.07
C LEU A 138 4.92 4.71 2.24
N SER A 139 5.19 5.91 2.80
CA SER A 139 5.34 7.13 2.00
C SER A 139 6.54 7.02 1.05
N ASN A 140 7.66 6.50 1.53
CA ASN A 140 8.82 6.21 0.69
C ASN A 140 8.54 5.12 -0.35
N ILE A 141 7.73 4.10 0.00
CA ILE A 141 7.30 3.04 -0.93
C ILE A 141 6.37 3.62 -2.00
N ARG A 142 5.51 4.57 -1.66
CA ARG A 142 4.67 5.28 -2.64
C ARG A 142 5.52 6.02 -3.66
N ASP A 143 6.52 6.79 -3.23
CA ASP A 143 7.44 7.50 -4.11
C ASP A 143 8.24 6.54 -5.00
N LEU A 144 8.68 5.41 -4.44
CA LEU A 144 9.32 4.32 -5.18
C LEU A 144 8.41 3.73 -6.27
N ILE A 145 7.14 3.50 -5.96
CA ILE A 145 6.17 2.93 -6.91
C ILE A 145 5.86 3.90 -8.03
N TYR A 146 5.59 5.17 -7.70
CA TYR A 146 5.31 6.18 -8.71
C TYR A 146 6.51 6.39 -9.63
N GLY A 147 7.70 6.60 -9.09
CA GLY A 147 8.90 6.77 -9.90
C GLY A 147 9.17 5.55 -10.80
N MET A 148 9.07 4.34 -10.28
CA MET A 148 9.26 3.12 -11.09
C MET A 148 8.18 2.97 -12.18
N SER A 149 6.92 3.25 -11.84
CA SER A 149 5.80 3.21 -12.79
C SER A 149 5.99 4.18 -13.93
N ASP A 150 6.39 5.42 -13.64
CA ASP A 150 6.65 6.44 -14.64
C ASP A 150 7.84 6.06 -15.53
N GLY A 151 8.95 5.59 -14.94
CA GLY A 151 10.11 5.11 -15.71
C GLY A 151 9.79 3.95 -16.65
N LEU A 152 8.95 3.00 -16.21
CA LEU A 152 8.47 1.90 -17.05
C LEU A 152 7.63 2.40 -18.22
N VAL A 153 6.66 3.27 -17.97
CA VAL A 153 5.68 3.71 -18.98
C VAL A 153 6.29 4.71 -19.95
N GLU A 154 6.95 5.75 -19.45
CA GLU A 154 7.53 6.81 -20.28
C GLU A 154 8.61 6.27 -21.20
N VAL A 155 9.58 5.55 -20.64
CA VAL A 155 10.71 5.03 -21.42
C VAL A 155 10.25 3.96 -22.41
N LEU A 156 9.38 3.03 -22.00
CA LEU A 156 8.86 2.03 -22.93
C LEU A 156 7.99 2.65 -24.03
N SER A 157 7.19 3.65 -23.71
CA SER A 157 6.40 4.37 -24.72
C SER A 157 7.28 5.09 -25.74
N ALA A 158 8.35 5.75 -25.28
CA ALA A 158 9.34 6.39 -26.17
C ALA A 158 10.01 5.35 -27.07
N ILE A 159 10.49 4.24 -26.50
CA ILE A 159 11.11 3.13 -27.23
C ILE A 159 10.12 2.50 -28.22
N ALA A 160 8.88 2.24 -27.81
CA ALA A 160 7.87 1.65 -28.69
C ALA A 160 7.59 2.49 -29.93
N GLY A 161 7.57 3.82 -29.77
CA GLY A 161 7.45 4.75 -30.91
C GLY A 161 8.66 4.73 -31.86
N LEU A 162 9.85 4.39 -31.37
CA LEU A 162 11.07 4.29 -32.16
C LEU A 162 11.25 2.96 -32.89
N VAL A 163 10.68 1.86 -32.36
CA VAL A 163 10.84 0.51 -32.93
C VAL A 163 10.42 0.40 -34.40
N PRO A 164 9.32 1.00 -34.88
CA PRO A 164 9.00 0.97 -36.32
C PRO A 164 10.00 1.74 -37.19
N VAL A 165 10.63 2.79 -36.66
CA VAL A 165 11.47 3.75 -37.40
C VAL A 165 12.93 3.33 -37.41
N ILE A 166 13.47 2.84 -36.28
CA ILE A 166 14.88 2.49 -36.11
C ILE A 166 15.07 0.98 -36.23
N SER A 167 15.96 0.55 -37.16
CA SER A 167 16.20 -0.89 -37.37
C SER A 167 17.17 -1.50 -36.38
N ASN A 168 18.13 -0.72 -35.89
CA ASN A 168 19.18 -1.22 -34.98
C ASN A 168 18.69 -1.24 -33.54
N PRO A 169 18.58 -2.42 -32.87
CA PRO A 169 18.11 -2.54 -31.48
C PRO A 169 19.02 -1.81 -30.49
N LEU A 170 20.32 -1.74 -30.74
CA LEU A 170 21.25 -1.06 -29.85
C LEU A 170 20.99 0.46 -29.81
N LEU A 171 20.71 1.07 -30.97
CA LEU A 171 20.35 2.49 -31.02
C LEU A 171 19.03 2.78 -30.29
N ILE A 172 18.06 1.87 -30.41
CA ILE A 172 16.79 1.96 -29.65
C ILE A 172 17.06 1.88 -28.14
N GLY A 173 17.89 0.94 -27.72
CA GLY A 173 18.31 0.81 -26.31
C GLY A 173 19.06 2.06 -25.80
N MET A 174 19.96 2.63 -26.60
CA MET A 174 20.65 3.87 -26.26
C MET A 174 19.68 5.05 -26.14
N ALA A 175 18.73 5.20 -27.07
CA ALA A 175 17.70 6.22 -26.98
C ALA A 175 16.85 6.06 -25.69
N GLY A 176 16.45 4.85 -25.37
CA GLY A 176 15.76 4.55 -24.11
C GLY A 176 16.59 4.89 -22.87
N ALA A 177 17.90 4.60 -22.90
CA ALA A 177 18.79 4.96 -21.78
C ALA A 177 18.92 6.49 -21.62
N ILE A 178 19.01 7.24 -22.72
CA ILE A 178 19.06 8.72 -22.68
C ILE A 178 17.76 9.29 -22.10
N VAL A 179 16.60 8.82 -22.57
CA VAL A 179 15.30 9.21 -22.02
C VAL A 179 15.20 8.84 -20.53
N GLY A 180 15.64 7.63 -20.18
CA GLY A 180 15.65 7.15 -18.79
C GLY A 180 16.51 8.02 -17.86
N ILE A 181 17.71 8.43 -18.28
CA ILE A 181 18.58 9.32 -17.49
C ILE A 181 17.97 10.73 -17.39
N ALA A 182 17.47 11.28 -18.49
CA ALA A 182 16.85 12.61 -18.49
C ALA A 182 15.59 12.64 -17.60
N GLY A 183 14.74 11.62 -17.69
CA GLY A 183 13.56 11.46 -16.83
C GLY A 183 13.93 11.29 -15.36
N THR A 184 14.97 10.50 -15.05
CA THR A 184 15.48 10.34 -13.67
C THR A 184 15.85 11.69 -13.06
N LEU A 185 16.59 12.53 -13.78
CA LEU A 185 16.98 13.85 -13.29
C LEU A 185 15.75 14.76 -13.11
N SER A 186 14.85 14.78 -14.09
CA SER A 186 13.62 15.58 -14.05
C SER A 186 12.74 15.20 -12.87
N MET A 187 12.49 13.88 -12.67
CA MET A 187 11.66 13.37 -11.59
C MET A 187 12.30 13.60 -10.21
N SER A 188 13.63 13.45 -10.09
CA SER A 188 14.34 13.76 -8.84
C SER A 188 14.21 15.24 -8.47
N ILE A 189 14.39 16.14 -9.42
CA ILE A 189 14.27 17.58 -9.19
C ILE A 189 12.83 17.94 -8.85
N GLY A 190 11.83 17.40 -9.57
CA GLY A 190 10.42 17.65 -9.30
C GLY A 190 9.99 17.16 -7.92
N ALA A 191 10.41 15.96 -7.54
CA ALA A 191 10.15 15.40 -6.20
C ALA A 191 10.81 16.24 -5.09
N TYR A 192 12.07 16.69 -5.30
CA TYR A 192 12.75 17.58 -4.37
C TYR A 192 12.00 18.89 -4.17
N LEU A 193 11.66 19.58 -5.25
CA LEU A 193 11.02 20.89 -5.18
C LEU A 193 9.61 20.80 -4.58
N GLY A 194 8.82 19.79 -4.96
CA GLY A 194 7.48 19.56 -4.41
C GLY A 194 7.51 19.27 -2.92
N THR A 195 8.35 18.32 -2.49
CA THR A 195 8.50 17.96 -1.08
C THR A 195 9.12 19.09 -0.26
N LYS A 196 10.05 19.88 -0.85
CA LYS A 196 10.66 21.02 -0.18
C LYS A 196 9.65 22.14 0.07
N ALA A 197 8.77 22.42 -0.89
CA ALA A 197 7.69 23.38 -0.71
C ALA A 197 6.73 22.97 0.41
N GLU A 198 6.40 21.67 0.52
CA GLU A 198 5.57 21.13 1.59
C GLU A 198 6.27 21.19 2.96
N GLU A 199 7.57 20.86 3.01
CA GLU A 199 8.40 20.99 4.21
C GLU A 199 8.44 22.45 4.70
N ASP A 200 8.68 23.41 3.81
CA ASP A 200 8.78 24.82 4.14
C ASP A 200 7.41 25.38 4.56
N ALA A 201 6.33 25.02 3.87
CA ALA A 201 4.96 25.39 4.27
C ALA A 201 4.59 24.84 5.67
N THR A 202 4.97 23.59 5.96
CA THR A 202 4.74 22.97 7.27
C THR A 202 5.55 23.65 8.36
N LYS A 203 6.82 23.96 8.10
CA LYS A 203 7.67 24.73 9.05
C LYS A 203 7.07 26.10 9.37
N HIS A 204 6.65 26.84 8.35
CA HIS A 204 6.02 28.14 8.54
C HIS A 204 4.70 28.05 9.33
N ARG A 205 3.87 27.03 9.07
CA ARG A 205 2.65 26.82 9.87
C ARG A 205 2.95 26.55 11.33
N ILE A 206 3.92 25.68 11.61
CA ILE A 206 4.33 25.33 12.97
C ILE A 206 4.91 26.57 13.69
N GLU A 207 5.77 27.34 13.01
CA GLU A 207 6.37 28.55 13.57
C GLU A 207 5.33 29.64 13.88
N ASN A 208 4.40 29.91 12.94
CA ASN A 208 3.31 30.86 13.14
C ASN A 208 2.35 30.41 14.25
N ALA A 209 2.02 29.12 14.32
CA ALA A 209 1.21 28.57 15.38
C ALA A 209 1.93 28.70 16.75
N ARG A 210 3.24 28.41 16.79
CA ARG A 210 4.05 28.57 18.01
C ARG A 210 4.11 30.02 18.48
N LEU A 211 4.34 30.95 17.55
CA LEU A 211 4.33 32.41 17.85
C LEU A 211 2.96 32.86 18.35
N GLY A 212 1.89 32.48 17.66
CA GLY A 212 0.51 32.80 18.08
C GLY A 212 0.19 32.27 19.48
N LEU A 213 0.54 30.99 19.74
CA LEU A 213 0.29 30.36 21.03
C LEU A 213 1.17 30.94 22.16
N SER A 214 2.38 31.41 21.87
CA SER A 214 3.25 32.06 22.86
C SER A 214 2.63 33.33 23.42
N LEU A 215 1.78 34.01 22.65
CA LEU A 215 1.07 35.23 23.05
C LEU A 215 -0.18 34.93 23.91
N LEU A 216 -0.72 33.70 23.87
CA LEU A 216 -1.90 33.31 24.63
C LEU A 216 -1.56 33.00 26.09
N SER A 217 -2.51 33.26 26.98
CA SER A 217 -2.45 32.80 28.38
C SER A 217 -2.63 31.27 28.44
N ILE A 218 -2.16 30.66 29.55
CA ILE A 218 -2.39 29.21 29.78
C ILE A 218 -3.89 28.88 29.79
N GLY A 219 -4.72 29.79 30.36
CA GLY A 219 -6.18 29.65 30.35
C GLY A 219 -6.73 29.55 28.91
N ALA A 220 -6.36 30.52 28.06
CA ALA A 220 -6.80 30.50 26.65
C ALA A 220 -6.33 29.27 25.87
N LEU A 221 -5.16 28.70 26.20
CA LEU A 221 -4.70 27.45 25.62
C LEU A 221 -5.53 26.24 26.09
N LYS A 222 -5.93 26.23 27.37
CA LYS A 222 -6.83 25.19 27.91
C LYS A 222 -8.24 25.30 27.30
N ASP A 223 -8.76 26.53 27.13
CA ASP A 223 -10.03 26.76 26.44
C ASP A 223 -10.00 26.24 24.99
N LYS A 224 -8.86 26.45 24.30
CA LYS A 224 -8.66 25.92 22.97
C LYS A 224 -8.60 24.37 22.93
N ALA A 225 -8.02 23.76 23.97
CA ALA A 225 -8.04 22.31 24.14
C ALA A 225 -9.46 21.78 24.32
N VAL A 226 -10.31 22.47 25.13
CA VAL A 226 -11.73 22.13 25.27
C VAL A 226 -12.43 22.17 23.93
N GLU A 227 -12.27 23.26 23.16
CA GLU A 227 -12.86 23.39 21.82
C GLU A 227 -12.48 22.23 20.90
N MET A 228 -11.21 21.81 20.90
CA MET A 228 -10.72 20.70 20.07
C MET A 228 -11.30 19.36 20.52
N LEU A 229 -11.37 19.10 21.82
CA LEU A 229 -11.93 17.87 22.37
C LEU A 229 -13.43 17.76 22.07
N VAL A 230 -14.18 18.84 22.21
CA VAL A 230 -15.62 18.90 21.87
C VAL A 230 -15.84 18.65 20.37
N LYS A 231 -15.01 19.25 19.51
CA LYS A 231 -15.05 18.95 18.04
C LYS A 231 -14.70 17.50 17.70
N SER A 232 -13.97 16.83 18.58
CA SER A 232 -13.66 15.41 18.45
C SER A 232 -14.75 14.48 19.04
N GLY A 233 -15.89 15.05 19.47
CA GLY A 233 -17.05 14.31 19.99
C GLY A 233 -17.05 14.08 21.50
N ILE A 234 -16.13 14.65 22.24
CA ILE A 234 -16.09 14.53 23.71
C ILE A 234 -17.10 15.54 24.32
N PRO A 235 -17.96 15.13 25.26
CA PRO A 235 -18.87 16.04 25.95
C PRO A 235 -18.13 17.21 26.61
N GLU A 236 -18.72 18.42 26.63
CA GLU A 236 -18.07 19.65 27.08
C GLU A 236 -17.59 19.56 28.55
N GLU A 237 -18.34 18.90 29.43
CA GLU A 237 -18.00 18.70 30.82
C GLU A 237 -16.75 17.84 30.99
N GLU A 238 -16.65 16.75 30.23
CA GLU A 238 -15.48 15.86 30.21
C GLU A 238 -14.27 16.56 29.57
N ALA A 239 -14.47 17.26 28.46
CA ALA A 239 -13.45 18.04 27.77
C ALA A 239 -12.84 19.11 28.68
N THR A 240 -13.67 19.79 29.48
CA THR A 240 -13.23 20.80 30.47
C THR A 240 -12.40 20.13 31.56
N THR A 241 -12.82 18.98 32.04
CA THR A 241 -12.08 18.22 33.06
C THR A 241 -10.71 17.79 32.56
N ILE A 242 -10.63 17.26 31.34
CA ILE A 242 -9.37 16.86 30.67
C ILE A 242 -8.46 18.09 30.51
N ALA A 243 -8.97 19.18 29.98
CA ALA A 243 -8.20 20.40 29.73
C ALA A 243 -7.68 21.06 31.04
N SER A 244 -8.45 20.99 32.14
CA SER A 244 -8.02 21.48 33.41
C SER A 244 -6.80 20.77 33.99
N ASN A 245 -6.71 19.44 33.72
CA ASN A 245 -5.61 18.58 34.15
C ASN A 245 -4.36 18.68 33.26
N LEU A 246 -4.41 19.43 32.14
CA LEU A 246 -3.24 19.68 31.32
C LEU A 246 -2.16 20.43 32.11
N PRO A 247 -0.86 20.13 31.89
CA PRO A 247 0.23 20.79 32.60
C PRO A 247 0.21 22.31 32.39
N ASN A 248 0.60 23.05 33.40
CA ASN A 248 0.70 24.52 33.34
C ASN A 248 1.96 25.00 32.61
N ASN A 249 2.30 24.34 31.51
CA ASN A 249 3.42 24.62 30.61
C ASN A 249 2.89 24.81 29.20
N LYS A 250 3.07 25.99 28.63
CA LYS A 250 2.60 26.32 27.27
C LYS A 250 3.16 25.39 26.22
N GLU A 251 4.44 25.03 26.31
CA GLU A 251 5.08 24.11 25.33
C GLU A 251 4.52 22.68 25.41
N ALA A 252 4.23 22.19 26.61
CA ALA A 252 3.62 20.88 26.82
C ALA A 252 2.18 20.87 26.30
N ILE A 253 1.37 21.88 26.57
CA ILE A 253 0.00 22.00 26.03
C ILE A 253 0.07 22.06 24.50
N TYR A 254 0.98 22.86 23.93
CA TYR A 254 1.15 22.93 22.47
C TYR A 254 1.54 21.59 21.87
N SER A 255 2.48 20.87 22.49
CA SER A 255 2.90 19.55 21.96
C SER A 255 1.75 18.52 21.95
N ILE A 256 0.83 18.61 22.92
CA ILE A 256 -0.38 17.79 22.98
C ILE A 256 -1.38 18.19 21.89
N LEU A 257 -1.60 19.49 21.71
CA LEU A 257 -2.52 20.03 20.71
C LEU A 257 -2.01 19.83 19.27
N SER A 258 -0.68 19.81 19.08
CA SER A 258 -0.03 19.65 17.76
C SER A 258 0.37 18.23 17.41
N MET A 259 -0.05 17.23 18.17
CA MET A 259 0.31 15.81 17.96
C MET A 259 0.07 15.29 16.52
N LYS A 260 -0.77 15.95 15.74
CA LYS A 260 -1.09 15.59 14.36
C LYS A 260 -0.08 16.08 13.31
N GLU A 261 0.93 16.91 13.66
CA GLU A 261 1.79 17.61 12.68
C GLU A 261 3.27 17.16 12.64
N LYS A 262 3.65 16.04 13.27
CA LYS A 262 5.02 15.51 13.17
C LYS A 262 5.19 14.56 11.97
N GLU A 263 4.88 15.00 10.77
CA GLU A 263 5.44 14.32 9.59
C GLU A 263 6.87 14.85 9.35
N ASN A 264 7.86 13.98 9.50
CA ASN A 264 9.24 14.24 9.09
C ASN A 264 9.30 14.16 7.56
N ILE A 265 8.95 15.23 6.90
CA ILE A 265 9.07 15.42 5.46
C ILE A 265 10.55 15.67 5.16
N ASP A 266 11.15 14.87 4.27
CA ASP A 266 12.56 14.95 3.88
C ASP A 266 12.65 15.01 2.35
N ALA A 267 12.80 16.21 1.82
CA ALA A 267 12.84 16.48 0.39
C ALA A 267 13.99 15.74 -0.33
N SER A 268 15.13 15.60 0.35
CA SER A 268 16.29 14.91 -0.24
C SER A 268 16.04 13.42 -0.40
N LYS A 269 15.40 12.79 0.58
CA LYS A 269 15.04 11.36 0.49
C LYS A 269 13.99 11.11 -0.57
N SER A 270 12.94 11.94 -0.65
CA SER A 270 11.92 11.82 -1.69
C SER A 270 12.54 11.91 -3.09
N ALA A 271 13.43 12.88 -3.33
CA ALA A 271 14.14 13.02 -4.60
C ALA A 271 14.97 11.78 -4.97
N ILE A 272 15.73 11.24 -4.01
CA ILE A 272 16.57 10.06 -4.22
C ILE A 272 15.71 8.82 -4.50
N TYR A 273 14.68 8.57 -3.71
CA TYR A 273 13.81 7.41 -3.90
C TYR A 273 13.07 7.48 -5.23
N THR A 274 12.48 8.62 -5.58
CA THR A 274 11.77 8.81 -6.83
C THR A 274 12.71 8.65 -8.03
N GLY A 275 13.90 9.27 -7.99
CA GLY A 275 14.86 9.17 -9.07
C GLY A 275 15.42 7.77 -9.28
N LEU A 276 15.85 7.10 -8.21
CA LEU A 276 16.39 5.74 -8.31
C LEU A 276 15.34 4.73 -8.77
N SER A 277 14.10 4.87 -8.31
CA SER A 277 13.01 3.98 -8.73
C SER A 277 12.61 4.20 -10.19
N TYR A 278 12.60 5.46 -10.66
CA TYR A 278 12.39 5.78 -12.06
C TYR A 278 13.49 5.15 -12.93
N LEU A 279 14.77 5.32 -12.53
CA LEU A 279 15.90 4.74 -13.23
C LEU A 279 15.80 3.21 -13.32
N LEU A 280 15.37 2.56 -12.24
CA LEU A 280 15.13 1.12 -12.22
C LEU A 280 14.03 0.72 -13.23
N GLY A 281 12.92 1.44 -13.26
CA GLY A 281 11.84 1.22 -14.23
C GLY A 281 12.32 1.36 -15.67
N ALA A 282 13.06 2.45 -15.96
CA ALA A 282 13.67 2.71 -17.26
C ALA A 282 14.64 1.60 -17.67
N PHE A 283 15.48 1.12 -16.75
CA PHE A 283 16.43 0.05 -16.98
C PHE A 283 15.74 -1.26 -17.35
N ILE A 284 14.69 -1.65 -16.62
CA ILE A 284 13.94 -2.90 -16.84
C ILE A 284 13.44 -2.98 -18.30
N VAL A 285 12.86 -1.91 -18.84
CA VAL A 285 12.27 -1.91 -20.19
C VAL A 285 13.29 -1.63 -21.29
N THR A 286 14.44 -1.07 -20.97
CA THR A 286 15.51 -0.78 -21.94
C THR A 286 16.41 -1.98 -22.17
N MET A 287 16.69 -2.78 -21.12
CA MET A 287 17.61 -3.92 -21.16
C MET A 287 17.32 -5.00 -22.22
N PRO A 288 16.07 -5.31 -22.60
CA PRO A 288 15.82 -6.27 -23.66
C PRO A 288 16.44 -5.89 -25.01
N PHE A 289 16.66 -4.62 -25.31
CA PHE A 289 17.15 -4.18 -26.60
C PHE A 289 18.65 -4.50 -26.84
N PRO A 290 19.59 -4.19 -25.94
CA PRO A 290 21.00 -4.59 -26.10
C PRO A 290 21.24 -6.09 -25.86
N SER A 291 20.26 -6.84 -25.31
CA SER A 291 20.37 -8.27 -25.05
C SER A 291 19.59 -9.10 -26.08
N ILE A 292 18.28 -9.26 -25.90
CA ILE A 292 17.41 -10.04 -26.78
C ILE A 292 17.37 -9.44 -28.20
N GLY A 293 17.38 -8.11 -28.30
CA GLY A 293 17.27 -7.41 -29.57
C GLY A 293 18.43 -7.70 -30.53
N LEU A 294 19.66 -7.86 -30.03
CA LEU A 294 20.82 -8.21 -30.85
C LEU A 294 20.74 -9.65 -31.42
N VAL A 295 20.05 -10.56 -30.75
CA VAL A 295 19.95 -11.97 -31.14
C VAL A 295 18.67 -12.25 -31.93
N ALA A 296 17.53 -11.72 -31.45
CA ALA A 296 16.18 -12.06 -31.95
C ALA A 296 15.47 -10.88 -32.65
N GLY A 297 16.12 -9.72 -32.72
CA GLY A 297 15.60 -8.52 -33.39
C GLY A 297 14.75 -7.60 -32.49
N ARG A 298 14.53 -6.38 -32.99
CA ARG A 298 13.89 -5.27 -32.25
C ARG A 298 12.47 -5.58 -31.74
N TYR A 299 11.67 -6.32 -32.51
CA TYR A 299 10.29 -6.65 -32.14
C TYR A 299 10.23 -7.67 -30.99
N MET A 300 11.14 -8.64 -30.95
CA MET A 300 11.23 -9.58 -29.83
C MET A 300 11.70 -8.87 -28.55
N ALA A 301 12.62 -7.90 -28.68
CA ALA A 301 13.02 -7.04 -27.57
C ALA A 301 11.83 -6.20 -27.04
N LEU A 302 11.00 -5.64 -27.93
CA LEU A 302 9.79 -4.91 -27.55
C LEU A 302 8.79 -5.81 -26.81
N ILE A 303 8.52 -7.01 -27.32
CA ILE A 303 7.63 -7.98 -26.67
C ILE A 303 8.14 -8.32 -25.26
N ALA A 304 9.43 -8.59 -25.12
CA ALA A 304 10.03 -8.86 -23.81
C ALA A 304 9.92 -7.66 -22.86
N ALA A 305 10.17 -6.44 -23.35
CA ALA A 305 10.02 -5.20 -22.55
C ALA A 305 8.57 -4.98 -22.10
N VAL A 306 7.58 -5.25 -22.97
CA VAL A 306 6.15 -5.17 -22.64
C VAL A 306 5.78 -6.20 -21.56
N ILE A 307 6.25 -7.44 -21.66
CA ILE A 307 6.00 -8.48 -20.64
C ILE A 307 6.58 -8.05 -19.29
N LEU A 308 7.82 -7.54 -19.28
CA LEU A 308 8.46 -7.06 -18.05
C LEU A 308 7.71 -5.85 -17.45
N MET A 309 7.26 -4.91 -18.29
CA MET A 309 6.44 -3.78 -17.86
C MET A 309 5.12 -4.25 -17.23
N ILE A 310 4.39 -5.18 -17.87
CA ILE A 310 3.13 -5.72 -17.32
C ILE A 310 3.37 -6.37 -15.96
N ALA A 311 4.43 -7.17 -15.82
CA ALA A 311 4.76 -7.81 -14.55
C ALA A 311 5.07 -6.77 -13.45
N ALA A 312 5.90 -5.77 -13.76
CA ALA A 312 6.27 -4.71 -12.82
C ALA A 312 5.07 -3.81 -12.47
N GLN A 313 4.23 -3.44 -13.44
CA GLN A 313 3.00 -2.67 -13.20
C GLN A 313 1.95 -3.45 -12.41
N SER A 314 1.90 -4.76 -12.55
CA SER A 314 1.04 -5.61 -11.71
C SER A 314 1.48 -5.57 -10.25
N VAL A 315 2.79 -5.63 -9.98
CA VAL A 315 3.35 -5.47 -8.62
C VAL A 315 3.05 -4.07 -8.08
N SER A 316 3.25 -3.03 -8.89
CA SER A 316 2.89 -1.64 -8.55
C SER A 316 1.39 -1.52 -8.19
N GLY A 317 0.51 -2.10 -9.00
CA GLY A 317 -0.94 -2.13 -8.78
C GLY A 317 -1.32 -2.87 -7.49
N LEU A 318 -0.65 -3.97 -7.17
CA LEU A 318 -0.81 -4.68 -5.89
C LEU A 318 -0.50 -3.75 -4.71
N ILE A 319 0.67 -3.11 -4.71
CA ILE A 319 1.09 -2.24 -3.60
C ILE A 319 0.17 -1.01 -3.49
N THR A 320 -0.23 -0.41 -4.63
CA THR A 320 -1.20 0.70 -4.64
C THR A 320 -2.54 0.28 -4.04
N SER A 321 -3.02 -0.93 -4.35
CA SER A 321 -4.30 -1.43 -3.81
C SER A 321 -4.29 -1.56 -2.29
N LEU A 322 -3.13 -1.90 -1.71
CA LEU A 322 -2.93 -2.00 -0.26
C LEU A 322 -2.96 -0.63 0.42
N SER A 323 -2.46 0.40 -0.26
CA SER A 323 -2.43 1.77 0.27
C SER A 323 -3.78 2.50 0.13
N SER A 324 -4.62 2.10 -0.84
CA SER A 324 -5.86 2.81 -1.21
C SER A 324 -7.14 2.04 -0.88
N ASN A 325 -7.03 0.92 -0.19
CA ASN A 325 -8.14 0.01 0.13
C ASN A 325 -9.02 -0.38 -1.08
N THR A 326 -8.42 -0.48 -2.29
CA THR A 326 -9.10 -0.83 -3.54
C THR A 326 -8.92 -2.32 -3.89
N GLY A 327 -9.73 -2.84 -4.83
CA GLY A 327 -9.60 -4.22 -5.29
C GLY A 327 -8.22 -4.51 -5.91
N ILE A 328 -7.53 -5.57 -5.46
CA ILE A 328 -6.18 -5.93 -5.90
C ILE A 328 -6.14 -6.14 -7.42
N LEU A 329 -7.00 -7.04 -7.92
CA LEU A 329 -7.05 -7.37 -9.34
C LEU A 329 -7.42 -6.15 -10.20
N SER A 330 -8.36 -5.32 -9.74
CA SER A 330 -8.77 -4.10 -10.43
C SER A 330 -7.60 -3.10 -10.55
N SER A 331 -6.81 -2.93 -9.48
CA SER A 331 -5.64 -2.04 -9.47
C SER A 331 -4.52 -2.55 -10.37
N MET A 332 -4.25 -3.86 -10.34
CA MET A 332 -3.26 -4.49 -11.23
C MET A 332 -3.65 -4.35 -12.71
N LEU A 333 -4.89 -4.66 -13.05
CA LEU A 333 -5.40 -4.55 -14.43
C LEU A 333 -5.45 -3.10 -14.91
N ARG A 334 -5.83 -2.17 -14.05
CA ARG A 334 -5.85 -0.75 -14.38
C ARG A 334 -4.44 -0.23 -14.69
N ASN A 335 -3.45 -0.51 -13.83
CA ASN A 335 -2.08 -0.03 -14.03
C ASN A 335 -1.44 -0.65 -15.27
N ALA A 336 -1.56 -1.97 -15.46
CA ALA A 336 -1.06 -2.65 -16.65
C ALA A 336 -1.79 -2.21 -17.93
N GLY A 337 -3.10 -2.04 -17.87
CA GLY A 337 -3.93 -1.64 -19.02
C GLY A 337 -3.63 -0.21 -19.50
N LEU A 338 -3.51 0.75 -18.57
CA LEU A 338 -3.14 2.12 -18.92
C LEU A 338 -1.73 2.20 -19.51
N SER A 339 -0.78 1.44 -18.96
CA SER A 339 0.59 1.38 -19.48
C SER A 339 0.66 0.77 -20.88
N LEU A 340 -0.11 -0.30 -21.12
CA LEU A 340 -0.26 -0.90 -22.45
C LEU A 340 -0.88 0.07 -23.47
N ALA A 341 -1.93 0.80 -23.06
CA ALA A 341 -2.58 1.77 -23.93
C ALA A 341 -1.62 2.89 -24.35
N ALA A 342 -0.82 3.43 -23.42
CA ALA A 342 0.21 4.42 -23.71
C ALA A 342 1.26 3.86 -24.68
N THR A 343 1.80 2.68 -24.40
CA THR A 343 2.80 2.03 -25.26
C THR A 343 2.26 1.72 -26.65
N ALA A 344 1.04 1.20 -26.75
CA ALA A 344 0.40 0.93 -28.04
C ALA A 344 0.13 2.22 -28.83
N GLY A 345 -0.32 3.28 -28.16
CA GLY A 345 -0.54 4.58 -28.79
C GLY A 345 0.74 5.15 -29.42
N THR A 346 1.84 5.14 -28.69
CA THR A 346 3.13 5.63 -29.23
C THR A 346 3.70 4.73 -30.31
N PHE A 347 3.53 3.42 -30.23
CA PHE A 347 3.91 2.49 -31.31
C PHE A 347 3.12 2.77 -32.59
N LEU A 348 1.81 3.04 -32.50
CA LEU A 348 0.98 3.40 -33.66
C LEU A 348 1.41 4.73 -34.28
N ILE A 349 1.73 5.74 -33.43
CA ILE A 349 2.27 7.03 -33.91
C ILE A 349 3.59 6.80 -34.64
N GLY A 350 4.51 6.03 -34.07
CA GLY A 350 5.79 5.71 -34.70
C GLY A 350 5.60 4.99 -36.04
N THR A 351 4.66 4.04 -36.11
CA THR A 351 4.32 3.33 -37.36
C THR A 351 3.74 4.30 -38.40
N ALA A 352 2.84 5.19 -37.98
CA ALA A 352 2.26 6.20 -38.89
C ALA A 352 3.34 7.14 -39.43
N LEU A 353 4.25 7.63 -38.60
CA LEU A 353 5.38 8.48 -39.01
C LEU A 353 6.31 7.75 -40.00
N HIS A 354 6.61 6.46 -39.73
CA HIS A 354 7.42 5.64 -40.61
C HIS A 354 6.79 5.51 -42.02
N VAL A 355 5.46 5.24 -42.08
CA VAL A 355 4.74 5.05 -43.36
C VAL A 355 4.51 6.36 -44.09
N LEU A 356 4.06 7.41 -43.37
CA LEU A 356 3.68 8.70 -44.01
C LEU A 356 4.88 9.56 -44.39
N ALA A 357 5.92 9.56 -43.57
CA ALA A 357 7.08 10.41 -43.82
C ALA A 357 8.20 9.70 -44.57
N HIS A 358 8.05 8.39 -44.90
CA HIS A 358 9.08 7.56 -45.54
C HIS A 358 10.44 7.63 -44.80
N ILE A 359 10.41 7.88 -43.50
CA ILE A 359 11.61 8.00 -42.66
C ILE A 359 11.96 6.59 -42.19
N SER A 360 13.01 6.04 -42.77
CA SER A 360 13.73 4.90 -42.20
C SER A 360 15.11 5.37 -41.76
N VAL A 361 15.42 5.25 -40.47
CA VAL A 361 16.78 5.46 -39.98
C VAL A 361 17.47 4.11 -39.94
N ILE A 362 18.61 4.04 -40.59
CA ILE A 362 19.45 2.85 -40.87
C ILE A 362 19.75 2.06 -39.60
#